data_7068b47be7d80c7bc131017d09dc191c
#
_entry.id   7068b47be7d80c7bc131017d09dc191c
#
_cell.length_a   1.000
_cell.length_b   1.000
_cell.length_c   1.000
_cell.angle_alpha   90.00
_cell.angle_beta   90.00
_cell.angle_gamma   90.00
#
_symmetry.space_group_name_H-M   'P 1'
#
loop_
_entity.id
_entity.type
_entity.pdbx_description
1 polymer ?
#
loop_
_entity_poly.entity_id
_entity_poly.type
_entity_poly.pdbx_seq_one_letter_code
_entity_poly.pdbx_strand_id
1 'polypeptide(L)'
;AVIHRLRTMPGDAATQAAYADRAAQLRNRFIGEKDPASLLESSKLFLNDTDDGFYQDYLVQLRQPLNPRGLPKSNRLLWQCFGWFEKRLSDLGAQGEALARLLSDTVARQLLFILITVEDDISAYTVFETLNARGLELSSTDLLKNYLFSRVAARSDLTALQRRWHQMIGTVKHERFPEFLRYHLLCRFPQVRKQRLFKTVRDEVRSSADVFALMDALEQRADLFAAMD
;
A
#
# COMPACT_ATOMS: atom_id res chain seq x y z
N ALA A 1 2.72 1.76 -17.41
CA ALA A 1 2.95 0.92 -18.60
C ALA A 1 2.38 1.56 -19.87
N VAL A 2 1.05 1.78 -20.05
CA VAL A 2 0.48 2.35 -21.30
C VAL A 2 1.15 3.68 -21.70
N ILE A 3 1.28 4.63 -20.77
CA ILE A 3 1.91 5.93 -21.02
C ILE A 3 3.40 5.76 -21.40
N HIS A 4 4.11 4.86 -20.74
CA HIS A 4 5.50 4.55 -21.08
C HIS A 4 5.59 3.95 -22.48
N ARG A 5 4.74 2.99 -22.79
CA ARG A 5 4.69 2.37 -24.12
C ARG A 5 4.44 3.40 -25.22
N LEU A 6 3.46 4.31 -25.05
CA LEU A 6 3.21 5.39 -26.02
C LEU A 6 4.45 6.27 -26.25
N ARG A 7 5.22 6.59 -25.19
CA ARG A 7 6.43 7.39 -25.30
C ARG A 7 7.60 6.69 -25.98
N THR A 8 7.61 5.36 -25.99
CA THR A 8 8.73 4.54 -26.50
C THR A 8 8.43 3.85 -27.83
N MET A 9 7.19 3.98 -28.35
CA MET A 9 6.83 3.41 -29.65
C MET A 9 7.56 4.12 -30.80
N PRO A 10 8.09 3.37 -31.77
CA PRO A 10 8.67 3.95 -32.97
C PRO A 10 7.58 4.54 -33.87
N GLY A 11 7.95 5.54 -34.67
CA GLY A 11 7.11 6.17 -35.68
C GLY A 11 7.83 7.32 -36.36
N ASP A 12 7.24 7.87 -37.39
CA ASP A 12 7.68 9.14 -37.96
C ASP A 12 7.40 10.32 -37.00
N ALA A 13 7.87 11.50 -37.33
CA ALA A 13 7.72 12.68 -36.46
C ALA A 13 6.27 13.02 -36.16
N ALA A 14 5.35 12.87 -37.08
CA ALA A 14 3.92 13.14 -36.89
C ALA A 14 3.29 12.10 -35.96
N THR A 15 3.59 10.82 -36.15
CA THR A 15 3.13 9.72 -35.31
C THR A 15 3.69 9.84 -33.86
N GLN A 16 4.97 10.17 -33.73
CA GLN A 16 5.58 10.38 -32.40
C GLN A 16 4.96 11.57 -31.66
N ALA A 17 4.68 12.67 -32.35
CA ALA A 17 3.96 13.81 -31.77
C ALA A 17 2.56 13.42 -31.28
N ALA A 18 1.81 12.65 -32.08
CA ALA A 18 0.50 12.13 -31.68
C ALA A 18 0.58 11.16 -30.48
N TYR A 19 1.61 10.34 -30.40
CA TYR A 19 1.84 9.45 -29.23
C TYR A 19 2.20 10.23 -27.98
N ALA A 20 3.03 11.26 -28.10
CA ALA A 20 3.39 12.14 -27.00
C ALA A 20 2.18 12.89 -26.44
N ASP A 21 1.32 13.43 -27.31
CA ASP A 21 0.10 14.10 -26.92
C ASP A 21 -0.85 13.14 -26.17
N ARG A 22 -1.11 11.95 -26.74
CA ARG A 22 -1.93 10.92 -26.05
C ARG A 22 -1.35 10.54 -24.70
N ALA A 23 -0.04 10.38 -24.59
CA ALA A 23 0.63 10.07 -23.33
C ALA A 23 0.46 11.19 -22.29
N ALA A 24 0.53 12.46 -22.71
CA ALA A 24 0.31 13.62 -21.85
C ALA A 24 -1.14 13.70 -21.34
N GLN A 25 -2.11 13.52 -22.23
CA GLN A 25 -3.55 13.53 -21.88
C GLN A 25 -3.87 12.38 -20.88
N LEU A 26 -3.36 11.17 -21.13
CA LEU A 26 -3.56 10.04 -20.22
C LEU A 26 -2.87 10.26 -18.88
N ARG A 27 -1.67 10.88 -18.87
CA ARG A 27 -0.98 11.22 -17.63
C ARG A 27 -1.83 12.18 -16.79
N ASN A 28 -2.30 13.26 -17.36
CA ASN A 28 -3.13 14.25 -16.66
C ASN A 28 -4.41 13.61 -16.11
N ARG A 29 -5.04 12.76 -16.90
CA ARG A 29 -6.30 12.13 -16.50
C ARG A 29 -6.12 11.08 -15.40
N PHE A 30 -5.08 10.23 -15.45
CA PHE A 30 -4.97 9.03 -14.61
C PHE A 30 -3.88 9.09 -13.53
N ILE A 31 -2.81 9.86 -13.75
CA ILE A 31 -1.68 9.90 -12.81
C ILE A 31 -1.71 11.19 -11.99
N GLY A 32 -1.80 12.33 -12.63
CA GLY A 32 -1.79 13.64 -11.97
C GLY A 32 -1.62 14.76 -12.94
N GLU A 33 -1.86 15.97 -12.48
CA GLU A 33 -1.80 17.19 -13.28
C GLU A 33 -0.55 17.99 -12.93
N LYS A 34 -0.03 18.69 -13.92
CA LYS A 34 1.04 19.65 -13.70
C LYS A 34 0.39 21.01 -13.45
N ASP A 35 0.61 21.59 -12.29
CA ASP A 35 0.13 22.92 -11.98
C ASP A 35 0.79 23.94 -12.91
N PRO A 36 0.01 24.74 -13.66
CA PRO A 36 0.56 25.66 -14.65
C PRO A 36 1.36 26.84 -14.04
N ALA A 37 1.11 27.17 -12.78
CA ALA A 37 1.77 28.29 -12.11
C ALA A 37 3.06 27.86 -11.42
N SER A 38 3.02 26.80 -10.62
CA SER A 38 4.18 26.30 -9.88
C SER A 38 5.03 25.30 -10.68
N LEU A 39 4.49 24.76 -11.77
CA LEU A 39 5.07 23.67 -12.57
C LEU A 39 5.28 22.37 -11.78
N LEU A 40 4.73 22.28 -10.58
CA LEU A 40 4.77 21.08 -9.76
C LEU A 40 3.78 20.03 -10.29
N GLU A 41 4.22 18.78 -10.31
CA GLU A 41 3.37 17.65 -10.66
C GLU A 41 2.64 17.16 -9.42
N SER A 42 1.30 17.12 -9.47
CA SER A 42 0.49 16.41 -8.49
C SER A 42 0.42 14.92 -8.82
N SER A 43 0.22 14.08 -7.82
CA SER A 43 -0.10 12.66 -7.99
C SER A 43 -1.48 12.38 -7.43
N LYS A 44 -2.28 11.56 -8.14
CA LYS A 44 -3.63 11.15 -7.70
C LYS A 44 -3.61 9.94 -6.77
N LEU A 45 -2.48 9.24 -6.69
CA LEU A 45 -2.29 8.08 -5.85
C LEU A 45 -1.02 8.24 -5.04
N PHE A 46 -1.14 8.04 -3.74
CA PHE A 46 -0.04 7.93 -2.80
C PHE A 46 -0.08 6.55 -2.17
N LEU A 47 1.08 5.96 -1.99
CA LEU A 47 1.23 4.68 -1.30
C LEU A 47 1.55 4.90 0.19
N ASN A 48 1.87 3.82 0.90
CA ASN A 48 2.37 3.91 2.27
C ASN A 48 3.77 4.55 2.30
N ASP A 49 4.21 5.02 3.47
CA ASP A 49 5.49 5.74 3.67
C ASP A 49 6.72 4.96 3.17
N THR A 50 6.65 3.63 3.14
CA THR A 50 7.76 2.77 2.71
C THR A 50 7.89 2.71 1.19
N ASP A 51 6.77 2.73 0.48
CA ASP A 51 6.72 2.44 -0.96
C ASP A 51 6.48 3.70 -1.80
N ASP A 52 5.94 4.78 -1.20
CA ASP A 52 5.54 5.97 -1.96
C ASP A 52 6.73 6.66 -2.64
N GLY A 53 7.86 6.80 -1.97
CA GLY A 53 9.06 7.38 -2.56
C GLY A 53 9.48 6.64 -3.84
N PHE A 54 9.51 5.30 -3.78
CA PHE A 54 9.82 4.49 -4.97
C PHE A 54 8.75 4.63 -6.06
N TYR A 55 7.49 4.64 -5.67
CA TYR A 55 6.38 4.79 -6.61
C TYR A 55 6.44 6.12 -7.36
N GLN A 56 6.62 7.22 -6.65
CA GLN A 56 6.69 8.57 -7.24
C GLN A 56 7.92 8.73 -8.13
N ASP A 57 9.11 8.32 -7.65
CA ASP A 57 10.38 8.56 -8.35
C ASP A 57 10.57 7.69 -9.60
N TYR A 58 10.08 6.44 -9.56
CA TYR A 58 10.35 5.49 -10.64
C TYR A 58 9.12 5.18 -11.49
N LEU A 59 7.96 4.89 -10.87
CA LEU A 59 6.78 4.48 -11.64
C LEU A 59 6.01 5.68 -12.22
N VAL A 60 5.82 6.74 -11.42
CA VAL A 60 5.12 7.97 -11.88
C VAL A 60 5.99 8.75 -12.86
N GLN A 61 7.29 8.87 -12.58
CA GLN A 61 8.24 9.56 -13.46
C GLN A 61 8.73 8.70 -14.62
N LEU A 62 8.35 7.42 -14.69
CA LEU A 62 8.76 6.46 -15.72
C LEU A 62 10.29 6.32 -15.85
N ARG A 63 11.00 6.38 -14.68
CA ARG A 63 12.45 6.17 -14.61
C ARG A 63 12.78 4.72 -14.32
N GLN A 64 13.94 4.26 -14.77
CA GLN A 64 14.41 2.91 -14.47
C GLN A 64 15.28 2.93 -13.21
N PRO A 65 15.07 2.05 -12.23
CA PRO A 65 15.96 1.92 -11.09
C PRO A 65 17.31 1.37 -11.52
N LEU A 66 18.41 1.93 -10.99
CA LEU A 66 19.77 1.53 -11.31
C LEU A 66 20.07 0.08 -10.94
N ASN A 67 19.53 -0.39 -9.82
CA ASN A 67 19.71 -1.76 -9.35
C ASN A 67 18.35 -2.39 -8.94
N PRO A 68 17.58 -2.94 -9.89
CA PRO A 68 16.29 -3.56 -9.58
C PRO A 68 16.36 -4.75 -8.62
N ARG A 69 17.50 -5.47 -8.56
CA ARG A 69 17.66 -6.63 -7.68
C ARG A 69 17.90 -6.24 -6.23
N GLY A 70 18.48 -5.07 -5.99
CA GLY A 70 18.74 -4.51 -4.65
C GLY A 70 17.55 -3.81 -4.01
N LEU A 71 16.40 -3.73 -4.69
CA LEU A 71 15.20 -3.10 -4.15
C LEU A 71 14.60 -3.90 -2.98
N PRO A 72 14.00 -3.22 -1.98
CA PRO A 72 13.13 -3.85 -1.01
C PRO A 72 12.07 -4.73 -1.66
N LYS A 73 11.56 -5.74 -0.95
CA LYS A 73 10.65 -6.74 -1.51
C LYS A 73 9.40 -6.10 -2.15
N SER A 74 8.76 -5.14 -1.47
CA SER A 74 7.56 -4.44 -1.96
C SER A 74 7.85 -3.63 -3.22
N ASN A 75 8.90 -2.82 -3.22
CA ASN A 75 9.32 -2.01 -4.37
C ASN A 75 9.70 -2.88 -5.58
N ARG A 76 10.36 -4.02 -5.31
CA ARG A 76 10.67 -4.99 -6.37
C ARG A 76 9.40 -5.61 -6.98
N LEU A 77 8.39 -5.91 -6.17
CA LEU A 77 7.11 -6.40 -6.68
C LEU A 77 6.38 -5.34 -7.50
N LEU A 78 6.38 -4.08 -7.09
CA LEU A 78 5.84 -2.97 -7.87
C LEU A 78 6.55 -2.85 -9.24
N TRP A 79 7.88 -2.94 -9.23
CA TRP A 79 8.66 -2.90 -10.47
C TRP A 79 8.39 -4.09 -11.39
N GLN A 80 8.29 -5.30 -10.83
CA GLN A 80 7.94 -6.51 -11.57
C GLN A 80 6.52 -6.41 -12.16
N CYS A 81 5.56 -5.88 -11.40
CA CYS A 81 4.20 -5.63 -11.89
C CYS A 81 4.20 -4.66 -13.08
N PHE A 82 4.96 -3.56 -12.98
CA PHE A 82 5.12 -2.63 -14.10
C PHE A 82 5.68 -3.32 -15.34
N GLY A 83 6.75 -4.10 -15.21
CA GLY A 83 7.36 -4.86 -16.30
C GLY A 83 6.44 -5.92 -16.89
N TRP A 84 5.61 -6.55 -16.06
CA TRP A 84 4.60 -7.51 -16.54
C TRP A 84 3.57 -6.82 -17.44
N PHE A 85 3.07 -5.65 -17.05
CA PHE A 85 2.15 -4.88 -17.89
C PHE A 85 2.82 -4.38 -19.16
N GLU A 86 4.07 -3.94 -19.11
CA GLU A 86 4.85 -3.54 -20.30
C GLU A 86 4.92 -4.68 -21.32
N LYS A 87 5.27 -5.88 -20.84
CA LYS A 87 5.33 -7.08 -21.70
C LYS A 87 3.96 -7.40 -22.31
N ARG A 88 2.90 -7.42 -21.49
CA ARG A 88 1.53 -7.71 -21.98
C ARG A 88 1.05 -6.71 -23.01
N LEU A 89 1.31 -5.42 -22.82
CA LEU A 89 0.97 -4.39 -23.79
C LEU A 89 1.78 -4.52 -25.11
N SER A 90 3.03 -4.98 -25.01
CA SER A 90 3.84 -5.30 -26.17
C SER A 90 3.28 -6.48 -26.96
N ASP A 91 2.91 -7.56 -26.25
CA ASP A 91 2.36 -8.78 -26.83
C ASP A 91 1.01 -8.53 -27.55
N LEU A 92 0.22 -7.57 -27.08
CA LEU A 92 -1.04 -7.17 -27.74
C LEU A 92 -0.83 -6.52 -29.11
N GLY A 93 0.38 -6.04 -29.43
CA GLY A 93 0.68 -5.38 -30.69
C GLY A 93 -0.16 -4.13 -30.99
N ALA A 94 -0.81 -3.57 -29.95
CA ALA A 94 -1.77 -2.49 -30.11
C ALA A 94 -1.09 -1.19 -30.52
N GLN A 95 -1.67 -0.51 -31.52
CA GLN A 95 -1.26 0.82 -31.98
C GLN A 95 -1.62 1.90 -30.94
N GLY A 96 -1.02 3.09 -31.07
CA GLY A 96 -1.16 4.14 -30.07
C GLY A 96 -2.59 4.55 -29.73
N GLU A 97 -3.51 4.57 -30.71
CA GLU A 97 -4.92 4.84 -30.46
C GLU A 97 -5.59 3.72 -29.66
N ALA A 98 -5.35 2.47 -29.98
CA ALA A 98 -5.91 1.32 -29.27
C ALA A 98 -5.39 1.27 -27.80
N LEU A 99 -4.12 1.61 -27.58
CA LEU A 99 -3.56 1.74 -26.25
C LEU A 99 -4.24 2.86 -25.42
N ALA A 100 -4.51 4.01 -26.06
CA ALA A 100 -5.22 5.09 -25.41
C ALA A 100 -6.68 4.69 -25.06
N ARG A 101 -7.39 4.04 -25.99
CA ARG A 101 -8.75 3.51 -25.77
C ARG A 101 -8.81 2.44 -24.69
N LEU A 102 -7.78 1.60 -24.55
CA LEU A 102 -7.71 0.64 -23.44
C LEU A 102 -7.86 1.30 -22.09
N LEU A 103 -7.22 2.45 -21.84
CA LEU A 103 -7.39 3.18 -20.59
C LEU A 103 -8.67 4.02 -20.56
N SER A 104 -8.94 4.80 -21.62
CA SER A 104 -10.03 5.78 -21.61
C SER A 104 -11.42 5.15 -21.67
N ASP A 105 -11.55 4.01 -22.31
CA ASP A 105 -12.84 3.35 -22.55
C ASP A 105 -12.96 2.02 -21.80
N THR A 106 -11.99 1.11 -21.95
CA THR A 106 -12.10 -0.21 -21.31
C THR A 106 -11.90 -0.11 -19.80
N VAL A 107 -10.75 0.42 -19.35
CA VAL A 107 -10.46 0.49 -17.91
C VAL A 107 -11.37 1.52 -17.22
N ALA A 108 -11.52 2.71 -17.78
CA ALA A 108 -12.23 3.80 -17.11
C ALA A 108 -13.76 3.69 -17.17
N ARG A 109 -14.33 2.95 -18.11
CA ARG A 109 -15.79 2.88 -18.32
C ARG A 109 -16.40 1.50 -18.19
N GLN A 110 -15.60 0.43 -18.40
CA GLN A 110 -16.11 -0.94 -18.37
C GLN A 110 -15.75 -1.68 -17.07
N LEU A 111 -14.75 -1.20 -16.32
CA LEU A 111 -14.49 -1.72 -14.99
C LEU A 111 -15.41 -1.02 -13.98
N LEU A 112 -16.07 -1.82 -13.17
CA LEU A 112 -16.91 -1.35 -12.08
C LEU A 112 -16.11 -1.37 -10.78
N PHE A 113 -16.13 -0.24 -10.08
CA PHE A 113 -15.52 -0.09 -8.76
C PHE A 113 -16.59 0.26 -7.75
N ILE A 114 -16.52 -0.33 -6.57
CA ILE A 114 -17.37 0.01 -5.44
C ILE A 114 -16.51 0.87 -4.51
N LEU A 115 -16.90 2.13 -4.33
CA LEU A 115 -16.33 3.02 -3.33
C LEU A 115 -17.19 2.96 -2.07
N ILE A 116 -16.60 2.53 -0.97
CA ILE A 116 -17.27 2.49 0.34
C ILE A 116 -16.61 3.55 1.20
N THR A 117 -17.36 4.58 1.54
CA THR A 117 -16.92 5.65 2.46
C THR A 117 -17.47 5.33 3.83
N VAL A 118 -16.61 5.38 4.84
CA VAL A 118 -16.95 5.16 6.25
C VAL A 118 -16.50 6.36 7.07
N GLU A 119 -17.28 6.70 8.09
CA GLU A 119 -17.03 7.92 8.89
C GLU A 119 -16.06 7.69 10.04
N ASP A 120 -15.84 6.44 10.43
CA ASP A 120 -14.97 6.08 11.54
C ASP A 120 -14.14 4.82 11.27
N ASP A 121 -12.99 4.69 11.93
CA ASP A 121 -12.05 3.59 11.78
C ASP A 121 -12.65 2.23 12.17
N ILE A 122 -13.69 2.21 13.00
CA ILE A 122 -14.36 0.99 13.48
C ILE A 122 -15.23 0.43 12.38
N SER A 123 -16.02 1.30 11.75
CA SER A 123 -16.85 0.95 10.59
C SER A 123 -15.98 0.53 9.42
N ALA A 124 -14.85 1.22 9.19
CA ALA A 124 -13.85 0.84 8.20
C ALA A 124 -13.33 -0.59 8.43
N TYR A 125 -12.99 -0.91 9.67
CA TYR A 125 -12.53 -2.25 10.03
C TYR A 125 -13.59 -3.33 9.80
N THR A 126 -14.82 -3.09 10.25
CA THR A 126 -15.93 -4.05 10.13
C THR A 126 -16.26 -4.33 8.66
N VAL A 127 -16.34 -3.30 7.84
CA VAL A 127 -16.55 -3.40 6.39
C VAL A 127 -15.39 -4.18 5.76
N PHE A 128 -14.17 -3.85 6.18
CA PHE A 128 -12.96 -4.46 5.67
C PHE A 128 -12.87 -5.96 6.02
N GLU A 129 -13.11 -6.38 7.27
CA GLU A 129 -13.18 -7.81 7.65
C GLU A 129 -14.26 -8.56 6.87
N THR A 130 -15.42 -7.93 6.70
CA THR A 130 -16.55 -8.56 6.01
C THR A 130 -16.28 -8.77 4.52
N LEU A 131 -15.65 -7.79 3.86
CA LEU A 131 -15.34 -7.87 2.43
C LEU A 131 -14.13 -8.77 2.14
N ASN A 132 -13.14 -8.82 3.03
CA ASN A 132 -11.93 -9.63 2.85
C ASN A 132 -12.10 -11.11 3.18
N ALA A 133 -13.23 -11.54 3.72
CA ALA A 133 -13.53 -12.96 3.93
C ALA A 133 -13.44 -13.81 2.63
N ARG A 134 -13.25 -13.18 1.46
CA ARG A 134 -13.15 -13.80 0.13
C ARG A 134 -11.91 -13.41 -0.69
N GLY A 135 -10.92 -12.68 -0.13
CA GLY A 135 -9.76 -12.17 -0.89
C GLY A 135 -8.46 -12.16 -0.11
N LEU A 136 -7.47 -11.41 -0.61
CA LEU A 136 -6.21 -11.16 0.09
C LEU A 136 -6.49 -10.40 1.39
N GLU A 137 -6.33 -11.08 2.53
CA GLU A 137 -6.47 -10.48 3.85
C GLU A 137 -5.44 -9.34 4.02
N LEU A 138 -5.91 -8.12 4.26
CA LEU A 138 -5.05 -7.18 5.01
C LEU A 138 -4.78 -7.84 6.34
N SER A 139 -3.51 -7.92 6.68
CA SER A 139 -3.16 -8.64 7.89
C SER A 139 -3.79 -7.91 9.09
N SER A 140 -4.33 -8.66 10.03
CA SER A 140 -4.77 -8.13 11.33
C SER A 140 -3.67 -7.30 12.01
N THR A 141 -2.41 -7.52 11.62
CA THR A 141 -1.22 -6.79 12.01
C THR A 141 -1.24 -5.33 11.53
N ASP A 142 -1.55 -5.09 10.25
CA ASP A 142 -1.58 -3.73 9.69
C ASP A 142 -2.76 -2.92 10.24
N LEU A 143 -3.89 -3.56 10.45
CA LEU A 143 -5.05 -2.91 11.06
C LEU A 143 -4.78 -2.51 12.51
N LEU A 144 -4.15 -3.41 13.28
CA LEU A 144 -3.78 -3.09 14.65
C LEU A 144 -2.74 -1.97 14.71
N LYS A 145 -1.74 -2.02 13.83
CA LYS A 145 -0.75 -0.95 13.68
C LYS A 145 -1.44 0.40 13.49
N ASN A 146 -2.31 0.50 12.50
CA ASN A 146 -3.01 1.75 12.18
C ASN A 146 -3.86 2.24 13.34
N TYR A 147 -4.57 1.34 14.01
CA TYR A 147 -5.34 1.68 15.19
C TYR A 147 -4.46 2.23 16.34
N LEU A 148 -3.40 1.53 16.69
CA LEU A 148 -2.49 1.97 17.77
C LEU A 148 -1.88 3.34 17.43
N PHE A 149 -1.46 3.55 16.19
CA PHE A 149 -0.86 4.79 15.75
C PHE A 149 -1.87 5.96 15.77
N SER A 150 -3.14 5.70 15.45
CA SER A 150 -4.20 6.72 15.55
C SER A 150 -4.50 7.20 16.98
N ARG A 151 -4.09 6.44 18.01
CA ARG A 151 -4.27 6.83 19.42
C ARG A 151 -3.16 7.74 19.94
N VAL A 152 -2.09 7.96 19.16
CA VAL A 152 -0.92 8.76 19.56
C VAL A 152 -0.90 10.06 18.77
N ALA A 153 -1.22 11.17 19.44
CA ALA A 153 -1.33 12.47 18.80
C ALA A 153 0.03 13.21 18.68
N ALA A 154 0.95 13.02 19.64
CA ALA A 154 2.24 13.70 19.63
C ALA A 154 3.18 13.10 18.58
N ARG A 155 3.74 13.94 17.72
CA ARG A 155 4.59 13.50 16.60
C ARG A 155 5.87 12.79 17.06
N SER A 156 6.47 13.24 18.16
CA SER A 156 7.63 12.58 18.79
C SER A 156 7.31 11.15 19.22
N ASP A 157 6.17 10.98 19.88
CA ASP A 157 5.72 9.70 20.40
C ASP A 157 5.33 8.75 19.27
N LEU A 158 4.71 9.28 18.21
CA LEU A 158 4.40 8.51 17.01
C LEU A 158 5.68 7.97 16.34
N THR A 159 6.72 8.80 16.22
CA THR A 159 8.01 8.37 15.68
C THR A 159 8.67 7.29 16.55
N ALA A 160 8.60 7.44 17.86
CA ALA A 160 9.09 6.43 18.79
C ALA A 160 8.31 5.11 18.66
N LEU A 161 6.99 5.19 18.61
CA LEU A 161 6.10 4.04 18.42
C LEU A 161 6.37 3.32 17.10
N GLN A 162 6.56 4.06 15.99
CA GLN A 162 6.89 3.48 14.69
C GLN A 162 8.17 2.67 14.73
N ARG A 163 9.23 3.21 15.33
CA ARG A 163 10.52 2.51 15.48
C ARG A 163 10.36 1.23 16.29
N ARG A 164 9.71 1.31 17.45
CA ARG A 164 9.46 0.17 18.34
C ARG A 164 8.65 -0.92 17.64
N TRP A 165 7.58 -0.52 16.95
CA TRP A 165 6.77 -1.44 16.15
C TRP A 165 7.59 -2.19 15.11
N HIS A 166 8.43 -1.48 14.35
CA HIS A 166 9.28 -2.10 13.34
C HIS A 166 10.29 -3.09 13.93
N GLN A 167 10.89 -2.76 15.07
CA GLN A 167 11.81 -3.67 15.77
C GLN A 167 11.09 -4.94 16.21
N MET A 168 9.95 -4.81 16.88
CA MET A 168 9.15 -5.93 17.35
C MET A 168 8.69 -6.83 16.19
N ILE A 169 8.15 -6.25 15.10
CA ILE A 169 7.75 -7.01 13.91
C ILE A 169 8.96 -7.68 13.25
N GLY A 170 10.13 -7.05 13.27
CA GLY A 170 11.38 -7.66 12.79
C GLY A 170 11.74 -8.93 13.56
N THR A 171 11.55 -8.94 14.87
CA THR A 171 11.78 -10.10 15.76
C THR A 171 10.73 -11.19 15.56
N VAL A 172 9.45 -10.84 15.68
CA VAL A 172 8.32 -11.78 15.68
C VAL A 172 7.98 -12.29 14.28
N LYS A 173 8.30 -11.53 13.22
CA LYS A 173 7.87 -11.65 11.83
C LYS A 173 6.39 -11.27 11.63
N HIS A 174 6.13 -10.59 10.51
CA HIS A 174 4.82 -10.03 10.19
C HIS A 174 3.72 -11.11 10.13
N GLU A 175 4.02 -12.25 9.53
CA GLU A 175 3.10 -13.36 9.35
C GLU A 175 2.74 -14.07 10.67
N ARG A 176 3.64 -14.06 11.67
CA ARG A 176 3.46 -14.70 12.98
C ARG A 176 2.88 -13.76 14.04
N PHE A 177 2.86 -12.46 13.77
CA PHE A 177 2.38 -11.48 14.74
C PHE A 177 0.95 -11.73 15.25
N PRO A 178 -0.04 -12.15 14.42
CA PRO A 178 -1.38 -12.47 14.92
C PRO A 178 -1.38 -13.62 15.95
N GLU A 179 -0.53 -14.61 15.79
CA GLU A 179 -0.37 -15.72 16.72
C GLU A 179 0.29 -15.24 18.02
N PHE A 180 1.36 -14.49 17.92
CA PHE A 180 2.04 -13.86 19.04
C PHE A 180 1.09 -13.00 19.87
N LEU A 181 0.33 -12.12 19.24
CA LEU A 181 -0.67 -11.28 19.89
C LEU A 181 -1.73 -12.12 20.60
N ARG A 182 -2.17 -13.22 19.96
CA ARG A 182 -3.12 -14.13 20.57
C ARG A 182 -2.56 -14.75 21.86
N TYR A 183 -1.33 -15.24 21.85
CA TYR A 183 -0.70 -15.78 23.05
C TYR A 183 -0.58 -14.73 24.17
N HIS A 184 -0.22 -13.50 23.82
CA HIS A 184 -0.21 -12.41 24.78
C HIS A 184 -1.60 -12.18 25.40
N LEU A 185 -2.65 -12.13 24.58
CA LEU A 185 -4.01 -11.88 25.05
C LEU A 185 -4.61 -13.06 25.83
N LEU A 186 -4.25 -14.30 25.52
CA LEU A 186 -4.72 -15.49 26.22
C LEU A 186 -4.36 -15.49 27.72
N CYS A 187 -3.28 -14.80 28.11
CA CYS A 187 -2.92 -14.66 29.51
C CYS A 187 -3.99 -13.91 30.33
N ARG A 188 -4.76 -13.03 29.67
CA ARG A 188 -5.80 -12.19 30.31
C ARG A 188 -7.20 -12.56 29.84
N PHE A 189 -7.35 -13.05 28.62
CA PHE A 189 -8.62 -13.39 27.98
C PHE A 189 -8.58 -14.84 27.48
N PRO A 190 -8.83 -15.85 28.32
CA PRO A 190 -8.64 -17.27 28.00
C PRO A 190 -9.43 -17.78 26.78
N GLN A 191 -10.51 -17.09 26.40
CA GLN A 191 -11.39 -17.47 25.31
C GLN A 191 -11.21 -16.61 24.04
N VAL A 192 -10.13 -15.80 23.96
CA VAL A 192 -9.93 -14.94 22.78
C VAL A 192 -9.71 -15.78 21.52
N ARG A 193 -10.56 -15.58 20.52
CA ARG A 193 -10.47 -16.22 19.21
C ARG A 193 -9.65 -15.34 18.26
N LYS A 194 -8.99 -15.96 17.28
CA LYS A 194 -8.17 -15.27 16.27
C LYS A 194 -8.92 -14.11 15.60
N GLN A 195 -10.20 -14.29 15.27
CA GLN A 195 -11.04 -13.27 14.65
C GLN A 195 -11.40 -12.09 15.57
N ARG A 196 -11.17 -12.19 16.86
CA ARG A 196 -11.50 -11.13 17.83
C ARG A 196 -10.28 -10.39 18.38
N LEU A 197 -9.08 -10.69 17.92
CA LEU A 197 -7.84 -10.08 18.43
C LEU A 197 -7.88 -8.56 18.35
N PHE A 198 -8.21 -8.01 17.20
CA PHE A 198 -8.31 -6.58 17.02
C PHE A 198 -9.36 -5.95 17.93
N LYS A 199 -10.56 -6.53 17.96
CA LYS A 199 -11.64 -6.03 18.83
C LYS A 199 -11.21 -6.03 20.30
N THR A 200 -10.58 -7.10 20.75
CA THR A 200 -10.09 -7.20 22.14
C THR A 200 -9.07 -6.11 22.46
N VAL A 201 -8.09 -5.89 21.59
CA VAL A 201 -7.11 -4.81 21.80
C VAL A 201 -7.77 -3.45 21.77
N ARG A 202 -8.68 -3.20 20.85
CA ARG A 202 -9.41 -1.94 20.74
C ARG A 202 -10.22 -1.61 22.00
N ASP A 203 -10.86 -2.61 22.56
CA ASP A 203 -11.70 -2.44 23.74
C ASP A 203 -10.84 -2.12 24.99
N GLU A 204 -9.59 -2.60 25.05
CA GLU A 204 -8.63 -2.39 26.13
C GLU A 204 -7.74 -1.14 25.96
N VAL A 205 -7.35 -0.82 24.74
CA VAL A 205 -6.38 0.24 24.43
C VAL A 205 -7.13 1.45 23.88
N ARG A 206 -7.30 2.49 24.69
CA ARG A 206 -8.08 3.68 24.32
C ARG A 206 -7.27 4.97 24.28
N SER A 207 -6.17 5.01 25.00
CA SER A 207 -5.31 6.18 25.14
C SER A 207 -3.89 5.90 24.63
N SER A 208 -3.11 6.98 24.45
CA SER A 208 -1.68 6.86 24.14
C SER A 208 -0.92 6.09 25.23
N ALA A 209 -1.27 6.27 26.51
CA ALA A 209 -0.65 5.54 27.61
C ALA A 209 -0.90 4.03 27.50
N ASP A 210 -2.13 3.62 27.13
CA ASP A 210 -2.47 2.21 26.93
C ASP A 210 -1.69 1.61 25.76
N VAL A 211 -1.48 2.40 24.68
CA VAL A 211 -0.65 1.97 23.52
C VAL A 211 0.75 1.64 23.98
N PHE A 212 1.40 2.54 24.72
CA PHE A 212 2.76 2.31 25.18
C PHE A 212 2.85 1.17 26.19
N ALA A 213 1.89 1.03 27.08
CA ALA A 213 1.82 -0.10 28.01
C ALA A 213 1.68 -1.45 27.28
N LEU A 214 0.84 -1.51 26.22
CA LEU A 214 0.74 -2.69 25.37
C LEU A 214 2.06 -2.97 24.65
N MET A 215 2.71 -1.94 24.08
CA MET A 215 4.00 -2.11 23.40
C MET A 215 5.08 -2.63 24.34
N ASP A 216 5.18 -2.10 25.56
CA ASP A 216 6.13 -2.58 26.57
C ASP A 216 5.92 -4.07 26.87
N ALA A 217 4.67 -4.48 27.05
CA ALA A 217 4.32 -5.87 27.34
C ALA A 217 4.58 -6.82 26.16
N LEU A 218 4.40 -6.35 24.92
CA LEU A 218 4.68 -7.13 23.73
C LEU A 218 6.19 -7.27 23.50
N GLU A 219 6.96 -6.19 23.61
CA GLU A 219 8.42 -6.22 23.43
C GLU A 219 9.10 -7.15 24.41
N GLN A 220 8.72 -7.14 25.67
CA GLN A 220 9.26 -8.05 26.71
C GLN A 220 9.08 -9.55 26.36
N ARG A 221 8.13 -9.89 25.50
CA ARG A 221 7.80 -11.27 25.14
C ARG A 221 8.22 -11.65 23.72
N ALA A 222 8.61 -10.66 22.91
CA ALA A 222 8.93 -10.88 21.49
C ALA A 222 10.09 -11.86 21.30
N ASP A 223 11.18 -11.70 22.04
CA ASP A 223 12.35 -12.57 21.94
C ASP A 223 12.02 -14.00 22.41
N LEU A 224 11.25 -14.14 23.48
CA LEU A 224 10.83 -15.45 23.95
C LEU A 224 9.96 -16.16 22.92
N PHE A 225 9.02 -15.45 22.29
CA PHE A 225 8.18 -16.01 21.25
C PHE A 225 8.98 -16.38 20.01
N ALA A 226 9.94 -15.54 19.61
CA ALA A 226 10.81 -15.84 18.47
C ALA A 226 11.71 -17.06 18.68
N ALA A 227 12.05 -17.38 19.93
CA ALA A 227 12.85 -18.54 20.30
C ALA A 227 12.03 -19.86 20.40
N MET A 228 10.72 -19.82 20.21
CA MET A 228 9.83 -20.99 20.26
C MET A 228 9.73 -21.74 18.91
N ASP A 229 10.59 -21.45 17.94
CA ASP A 229 10.68 -22.11 16.64
C ASP A 229 11.52 -23.38 16.65
#